data_99e0e30a58773152816d02c16cfd157e
#
_entry.id   99e0e30a58773152816d02c16cfd157e
#
_cell.length_a   1.000
_cell.length_b   1.000
_cell.length_c   1.000
_cell.angle_alpha   90.00
_cell.angle_beta   90.00
_cell.angle_gamma   90.00
#
_symmetry.space_group_name_H-M   'P 1'
#
loop_
_entity.id
_entity.type
_entity.pdbx_description
1 polymer ?
#
loop_
_entity_poly.entity_id
_entity_poly.type
_entity_poly.pdbx_seq_one_letter_code
_entity_poly.pdbx_strand_id
1 'polypeptide(L)'
;MKIDLINLKINSICKFITYKENKGLIKIYSADWRKRFSNICFGVAFPKSTSEVSKLVKFANKNDLKLIPQGGNTGLVGGTSPTKNKSEIIINLEKMDKVINIDEDNKSIELQSGVIVEKAVSELEKKNFTFPLNMSSIGSSQVGGTIATNAGGMNVIKYGSIRNNILSL
;
A
#
# COMPACT_ATOMS: atom_id res chain seq x y z
N MET A 1 23.71 8.19 17.05
CA MET A 1 22.86 7.64 18.13
C MET A 1 21.35 7.63 17.81
N LYS A 2 20.74 8.72 17.36
CA LYS A 2 19.28 8.72 17.06
C LYS A 2 18.84 7.77 15.92
N ILE A 3 19.62 7.62 14.86
CA ILE A 3 19.25 6.82 13.68
C ILE A 3 19.17 5.32 14.00
N ASP A 4 20.15 4.79 14.72
CA ASP A 4 20.17 3.36 15.07
C ASP A 4 19.05 3.01 16.05
N LEU A 5 18.70 3.94 16.97
CA LEU A 5 17.57 3.75 17.86
C LEU A 5 16.22 3.74 17.10
N ILE A 6 16.04 4.59 16.12
CA ILE A 6 14.85 4.59 15.24
C ILE A 6 14.74 3.27 14.50
N ASN A 7 15.84 2.80 13.90
CA ASN A 7 15.90 1.53 13.19
C ASN A 7 15.49 0.36 14.11
N LEU A 8 16.09 0.26 15.30
CA LEU A 8 15.76 -0.78 16.29
C LEU A 8 14.28 -0.75 16.70
N LYS A 9 13.73 0.44 16.95
CA LYS A 9 12.34 0.60 17.35
C LYS A 9 11.36 0.22 16.25
N ILE A 10 11.60 0.61 15.00
CA ILE A 10 10.72 0.22 13.90
C ILE A 10 10.81 -1.28 13.65
N ASN A 11 12.01 -1.88 13.70
CA ASN A 11 12.19 -3.32 13.57
C ASN A 11 11.52 -4.12 14.71
N SER A 12 11.30 -3.53 15.87
CA SER A 12 10.50 -4.18 16.94
C SER A 12 8.99 -4.15 16.67
N ILE A 13 8.53 -3.36 15.69
CA ILE A 13 7.11 -3.27 15.29
C ILE A 13 6.84 -4.16 14.08
N CYS A 14 7.64 -4.01 13.02
CA CYS A 14 7.52 -4.77 11.78
C CYS A 14 8.88 -4.83 11.07
N LYS A 15 8.98 -5.64 10.00
CA LYS A 15 10.20 -5.67 9.17
C LYS A 15 10.48 -4.27 8.61
N PHE A 16 11.69 -3.78 8.87
CA PHE A 16 12.16 -2.47 8.40
C PHE A 16 13.54 -2.60 7.77
N ILE A 17 13.75 -1.99 6.62
CA ILE A 17 15.01 -2.02 5.88
C ILE A 17 15.43 -0.58 5.60
N THR A 18 16.62 -0.22 6.04
CA THR A 18 17.17 1.12 5.82
C THR A 18 18.00 1.21 4.54
N TYR A 19 18.21 2.44 4.06
CA TYR A 19 19.08 2.70 2.91
C TYR A 19 20.52 2.21 3.13
N LYS A 20 21.02 2.23 4.36
CA LYS A 20 22.36 1.73 4.71
C LYS A 20 22.46 0.21 4.54
N GLU A 21 21.40 -0.52 4.91
CA GLU A 21 21.36 -1.98 4.85
C GLU A 21 21.19 -2.49 3.42
N ASN A 22 20.33 -1.86 2.62
CA ASN A 22 20.09 -2.29 1.25
C ASN A 22 19.75 -1.12 0.31
N LYS A 23 20.77 -0.52 -0.27
CA LYS A 23 20.63 0.60 -1.21
C LYS A 23 19.81 0.25 -2.46
N GLY A 24 19.98 -0.96 -2.98
CA GLY A 24 19.29 -1.43 -4.19
C GLY A 24 17.79 -1.52 -3.96
N LEU A 25 17.39 -2.20 -2.90
CA LEU A 25 16.00 -2.35 -2.53
C LEU A 25 15.32 -0.99 -2.27
N ILE A 26 15.96 -0.12 -1.49
CA ILE A 26 15.38 1.20 -1.18
C ILE A 26 15.19 2.03 -2.45
N LYS A 27 16.09 1.96 -3.42
CA LYS A 27 15.91 2.65 -4.71
C LYS A 27 14.69 2.16 -5.47
N ILE A 28 14.39 0.85 -5.42
CA ILE A 28 13.21 0.26 -6.08
C ILE A 28 11.93 0.84 -5.49
N TYR A 29 11.80 0.85 -4.16
CA TYR A 29 10.61 1.39 -3.50
C TYR A 29 10.52 2.92 -3.55
N SER A 30 11.66 3.61 -3.66
CA SER A 30 11.71 5.09 -3.69
C SER A 30 11.41 5.71 -5.04
N ALA A 31 11.44 4.95 -6.12
CA ALA A 31 11.11 5.43 -7.46
C ALA A 31 9.68 5.08 -7.83
N ASP A 32 8.97 5.99 -8.52
CA ASP A 32 7.75 5.63 -9.22
C ASP A 32 8.07 4.75 -10.45
N TRP A 33 7.07 4.03 -10.97
CA TRP A 33 7.29 3.11 -12.09
C TRP A 33 7.78 3.81 -13.38
N ARG A 34 7.51 5.11 -13.55
CA ARG A 34 8.02 5.93 -14.66
C ARG A 34 9.40 6.55 -14.39
N LYS A 35 9.94 6.36 -13.18
CA LYS A 35 11.23 6.92 -12.73
C LYS A 35 11.31 8.45 -12.82
N ARG A 36 10.17 9.15 -12.76
CA ARG A 36 10.11 10.61 -12.71
C ARG A 36 10.42 11.15 -11.32
N PHE A 37 10.05 10.37 -10.30
CA PHE A 37 10.29 10.65 -8.88
C PHE A 37 11.17 9.53 -8.33
N SER A 38 12.41 9.85 -7.96
CA SER A 38 13.41 8.86 -7.54
C SER A 38 14.28 9.37 -6.39
N ASN A 39 13.68 10.04 -5.43
CA ASN A 39 14.39 10.49 -4.23
C ASN A 39 14.56 9.33 -3.24
N ILE A 40 15.57 9.44 -2.37
CA ILE A 40 15.92 8.40 -1.41
C ILE A 40 15.21 8.66 -0.10
N CYS A 41 14.49 7.65 0.43
CA CYS A 41 13.93 7.66 1.78
C CYS A 41 14.93 7.11 2.82
N PHE A 42 14.59 7.28 4.10
CA PHE A 42 15.34 6.70 5.22
C PHE A 42 15.28 5.16 5.20
N GLY A 43 14.11 4.61 4.94
CA GLY A 43 13.87 3.18 4.87
C GLY A 43 12.45 2.83 4.48
N VAL A 44 12.20 1.53 4.35
CA VAL A 44 10.90 0.95 4.02
C VAL A 44 10.46 0.00 5.13
N ALA A 45 9.26 0.23 5.67
CA ALA A 45 8.60 -0.62 6.66
C ALA A 45 7.54 -1.50 5.98
N PHE A 46 7.47 -2.76 6.39
CA PHE A 46 6.57 -3.77 5.82
C PHE A 46 5.64 -4.34 6.91
N PRO A 47 4.60 -3.61 7.33
CA PRO A 47 3.65 -4.11 8.31
C PRO A 47 2.80 -5.24 7.72
N LYS A 48 2.37 -6.16 8.61
CA LYS A 48 1.52 -7.31 8.29
C LYS A 48 0.10 -7.18 8.83
N SER A 49 -0.15 -6.13 9.62
CA SER A 49 -1.45 -5.92 10.28
C SER A 49 -1.74 -4.45 10.53
N THR A 50 -3.02 -4.13 10.68
CA THR A 50 -3.51 -2.80 11.10
C THR A 50 -2.89 -2.36 12.44
N SER A 51 -2.68 -3.30 13.37
CA SER A 51 -2.01 -3.03 14.65
C SER A 51 -0.57 -2.54 14.46
N GLU A 52 0.19 -3.17 13.56
CA GLU A 52 1.56 -2.74 13.24
C GLU A 52 1.56 -1.37 12.57
N VAL A 53 0.65 -1.10 11.62
CA VAL A 53 0.50 0.24 11.01
C VAL A 53 0.19 1.28 12.08
N SER A 54 -0.76 1.01 12.98
CA SER A 54 -1.11 1.93 14.07
C SER A 54 0.10 2.24 14.98
N LYS A 55 0.89 1.22 15.33
CA LYS A 55 2.12 1.41 16.13
C LYS A 55 3.15 2.25 15.39
N LEU A 56 3.33 2.02 14.08
CA LEU A 56 4.24 2.82 13.24
C LEU A 56 3.82 4.29 13.19
N VAL A 57 2.53 4.56 12.96
CA VAL A 57 2.00 5.93 12.90
C VAL A 57 2.20 6.65 14.25
N LYS A 58 1.87 5.99 15.37
CA LYS A 58 2.09 6.54 16.71
C LYS A 58 3.57 6.84 16.98
N PHE A 59 4.44 5.91 16.58
CA PHE A 59 5.89 6.09 16.70
C PHE A 59 6.40 7.26 15.85
N ALA A 60 5.96 7.34 14.61
CA ALA A 60 6.35 8.42 13.69
C ALA A 60 5.91 9.79 14.19
N ASN A 61 4.66 9.94 14.64
CA ASN A 61 4.16 11.18 15.23
C ASN A 61 4.98 11.63 16.45
N LYS A 62 5.34 10.69 17.34
CA LYS A 62 6.16 10.99 18.52
C LYS A 62 7.58 11.46 18.17
N ASN A 63 8.10 11.08 17.01
CA ASN A 63 9.50 11.33 16.63
C ASN A 63 9.63 12.28 15.42
N ASP A 64 8.55 12.95 15.03
CA ASP A 64 8.50 13.86 13.87
C ASP A 64 9.03 13.21 12.57
N LEU A 65 8.67 11.94 12.36
CA LEU A 65 9.00 11.20 11.14
C LEU A 65 7.85 11.30 10.14
N LYS A 66 8.17 11.51 8.89
CA LYS A 66 7.19 11.55 7.80
C LYS A 66 6.98 10.16 7.23
N LEU A 67 5.72 9.77 7.09
CA LEU A 67 5.32 8.48 6.55
C LEU A 67 4.73 8.65 5.15
N ILE A 68 5.13 7.78 4.24
CA ILE A 68 4.62 7.72 2.87
C ILE A 68 3.95 6.36 2.70
N PRO A 69 2.61 6.28 2.67
CA PRO A 69 1.93 5.02 2.38
C PRO A 69 2.16 4.63 0.92
N GLN A 70 2.51 3.37 0.70
CA GLN A 70 2.76 2.83 -0.63
C GLN A 70 2.06 1.47 -0.80
N GLY A 71 1.28 1.35 -1.86
CA GLY A 71 0.72 0.09 -2.34
C GLY A 71 1.57 -0.48 -3.48
N GLY A 72 0.94 -0.88 -4.58
CA GLY A 72 1.60 -1.42 -5.77
C GLY A 72 2.43 -0.43 -6.59
N ASN A 73 2.57 0.79 -6.14
CA ASN A 73 3.37 1.86 -6.76
C ASN A 73 3.03 2.14 -8.24
N THR A 74 1.75 1.97 -8.62
CA THR A 74 1.24 2.16 -9.98
C THR A 74 0.76 3.59 -10.25
N GLY A 75 0.77 4.47 -9.25
CA GLY A 75 0.34 5.86 -9.36
C GLY A 75 1.27 6.71 -10.24
N LEU A 76 0.72 7.74 -10.89
CA LEU A 76 1.42 8.56 -11.88
C LEU A 76 1.82 9.95 -11.39
N VAL A 77 1.44 10.31 -10.16
CA VAL A 77 1.57 11.67 -9.62
C VAL A 77 2.61 11.80 -8.50
N GLY A 78 3.39 10.74 -8.26
CA GLY A 78 4.48 10.74 -7.29
C GLY A 78 4.04 10.68 -5.82
N GLY A 79 2.77 10.41 -5.52
CA GLY A 79 2.25 10.38 -4.14
C GLY A 79 2.83 9.26 -3.26
N THR A 80 3.44 8.26 -3.87
CA THR A 80 4.09 7.12 -3.19
C THR A 80 5.61 7.24 -3.14
N SER A 81 6.17 8.30 -3.72
CA SER A 81 7.61 8.50 -3.81
C SER A 81 8.09 9.51 -2.78
N PRO A 82 9.26 9.30 -2.16
CA PRO A 82 9.80 10.24 -1.19
C PRO A 82 10.15 11.57 -1.83
N THR A 83 10.12 12.62 -1.04
CA THR A 83 10.64 13.94 -1.39
C THR A 83 12.17 13.98 -1.18
N LYS A 84 12.80 15.16 -1.26
CA LYS A 84 14.24 15.30 -0.99
C LYS A 84 14.62 15.17 0.49
N ASN A 85 13.64 14.94 1.37
CA ASN A 85 13.86 14.85 2.81
C ASN A 85 14.18 13.40 3.23
N LYS A 86 15.40 13.16 3.67
CA LYS A 86 15.89 11.84 4.09
C LYS A 86 15.26 11.29 5.39
N SER A 87 14.37 12.02 6.05
CA SER A 87 13.64 11.55 7.25
C SER A 87 12.34 10.82 6.92
N GLU A 88 12.02 10.64 5.65
CA GLU A 88 10.80 9.99 5.21
C GLU A 88 10.93 8.47 5.24
N ILE A 89 9.89 7.80 5.69
CA ILE A 89 9.77 6.34 5.75
C ILE A 89 8.63 5.91 4.87
N ILE A 90 8.88 5.01 3.95
CA ILE A 90 7.83 4.36 3.17
C ILE A 90 7.19 3.26 4.03
N ILE A 91 5.86 3.25 4.14
CA ILE A 91 5.09 2.13 4.66
C ILE A 91 4.53 1.37 3.46
N ASN A 92 5.16 0.27 3.11
CA ASN A 92 4.70 -0.57 2.02
C ASN A 92 3.75 -1.66 2.53
N LEU A 93 2.56 -1.74 1.95
CA LEU A 93 1.47 -2.57 2.44
C LEU A 93 1.42 -3.97 1.79
N GLU A 94 2.43 -4.37 1.02
CA GLU A 94 2.46 -5.65 0.29
C GLU A 94 2.32 -6.90 1.18
N LYS A 95 2.61 -6.79 2.48
CA LYS A 95 2.47 -7.90 3.44
C LYS A 95 1.09 -7.98 4.10
N MET A 96 0.22 -7.02 3.81
CA MET A 96 -1.20 -7.04 4.20
C MET A 96 -2.03 -7.54 3.01
N ASP A 97 -1.84 -8.78 2.61
CA ASP A 97 -2.31 -9.36 1.34
C ASP A 97 -3.37 -10.45 1.48
N LYS A 98 -4.08 -10.50 2.60
CA LYS A 98 -5.08 -11.52 2.87
C LYS A 98 -6.46 -11.12 2.36
N VAL A 99 -7.13 -12.05 1.68
CA VAL A 99 -8.59 -12.06 1.54
C VAL A 99 -9.14 -12.61 2.85
N ILE A 100 -9.92 -11.81 3.55
CA ILE A 100 -10.41 -12.15 4.91
C ILE A 100 -11.70 -12.95 4.81
N ASN A 101 -12.67 -12.44 4.05
CA ASN A 101 -13.96 -13.07 3.88
C ASN A 101 -14.60 -12.72 2.53
N ILE A 102 -15.41 -13.62 2.01
CA ILE A 102 -16.34 -13.38 0.89
C ILE A 102 -17.73 -13.77 1.37
N ASP A 103 -18.58 -12.77 1.53
CA ASP A 103 -19.98 -12.93 1.90
C ASP A 103 -20.82 -12.94 0.63
N GLU A 104 -21.30 -14.14 0.26
CA GLU A 104 -22.06 -14.37 -0.97
C GLU A 104 -23.48 -13.79 -0.87
N ASP A 105 -24.08 -13.81 0.32
CA ASP A 105 -25.44 -13.32 0.56
C ASP A 105 -25.47 -11.78 0.43
N ASN A 106 -24.50 -11.08 1.04
CA ASN A 106 -24.39 -9.63 0.97
C ASN A 106 -23.58 -9.14 -0.25
N LYS A 107 -23.05 -10.06 -1.07
CA LYS A 107 -22.21 -9.74 -2.25
C LYS A 107 -21.07 -8.82 -1.89
N SER A 108 -20.39 -9.09 -0.79
CA SER A 108 -19.28 -8.29 -0.29
C SER A 108 -18.01 -9.11 -0.09
N ILE A 109 -16.85 -8.44 -0.16
CA ILE A 109 -15.55 -9.05 0.08
C ILE A 109 -14.79 -8.19 1.07
N GLU A 110 -14.21 -8.81 2.09
CA GLU A 110 -13.33 -8.19 3.06
C GLU A 110 -11.88 -8.50 2.71
N LEU A 111 -11.07 -7.44 2.55
CA LEU A 111 -9.70 -7.51 2.07
C LEU A 111 -8.76 -6.69 2.95
N GLN A 112 -7.55 -7.17 3.12
CA GLN A 112 -6.46 -6.30 3.58
C GLN A 112 -6.04 -5.34 2.45
N SER A 113 -5.54 -4.18 2.82
CA SER A 113 -5.24 -3.07 1.91
C SER A 113 -4.17 -3.37 0.85
N GLY A 114 -3.27 -4.31 1.13
CA GLY A 114 -2.19 -4.74 0.24
C GLY A 114 -2.58 -5.85 -0.74
N VAL A 115 -3.82 -6.33 -0.72
CA VAL A 115 -4.30 -7.32 -1.70
C VAL A 115 -4.22 -6.73 -3.10
N ILE A 116 -3.58 -7.46 -4.02
CA ILE A 116 -3.55 -7.10 -5.45
C ILE A 116 -4.95 -7.26 -6.02
N VAL A 117 -5.40 -6.29 -6.83
CA VAL A 117 -6.76 -6.29 -7.39
C VAL A 117 -7.06 -7.55 -8.21
N GLU A 118 -6.10 -8.03 -9.00
CA GLU A 118 -6.23 -9.27 -9.77
C GLU A 118 -6.49 -10.49 -8.88
N LYS A 119 -5.86 -10.55 -7.70
CA LYS A 119 -6.13 -11.60 -6.70
C LYS A 119 -7.58 -11.54 -6.20
N ALA A 120 -8.08 -10.34 -5.91
CA ALA A 120 -9.48 -10.18 -5.49
C ALA A 120 -10.45 -10.61 -6.61
N VAL A 121 -10.17 -10.26 -7.86
CA VAL A 121 -10.92 -10.71 -9.04
C VAL A 121 -10.94 -12.23 -9.11
N SER A 122 -9.77 -12.87 -9.08
CA SER A 122 -9.63 -14.33 -9.16
C SER A 122 -10.39 -15.08 -8.06
N GLU A 123 -10.39 -14.58 -6.82
CA GLU A 123 -11.14 -15.20 -5.72
C GLU A 123 -12.65 -15.07 -5.90
N LEU A 124 -13.12 -13.95 -6.46
CA LEU A 124 -14.55 -13.75 -6.74
C LEU A 124 -15.03 -14.55 -7.94
N GLU A 125 -14.21 -14.70 -8.99
CA GLU A 125 -14.55 -15.52 -10.16
C GLU A 125 -14.80 -16.98 -9.82
N LYS A 126 -14.08 -17.55 -8.83
CA LYS A 126 -14.32 -18.92 -8.33
C LYS A 126 -15.73 -19.10 -7.76
N LYS A 127 -16.40 -18.01 -7.40
CA LYS A 127 -17.75 -17.95 -6.84
C LYS A 127 -18.77 -17.32 -7.80
N ASN A 128 -18.42 -17.15 -9.07
CA ASN A 128 -19.23 -16.52 -10.12
C ASN A 128 -19.59 -15.04 -9.83
N PHE A 129 -18.76 -14.33 -9.07
CA PHE A 129 -18.89 -12.89 -8.84
C PHE A 129 -17.86 -12.11 -9.67
N THR A 130 -18.14 -10.82 -9.85
CA THR A 130 -17.26 -9.88 -10.57
C THR A 130 -16.84 -8.76 -9.64
N PHE A 131 -15.55 -8.42 -9.66
CA PHE A 131 -15.04 -7.22 -9.01
C PHE A 131 -15.30 -5.99 -9.90
N PRO A 132 -15.84 -4.87 -9.37
CA PRO A 132 -16.31 -3.77 -10.21
C PRO A 132 -15.19 -2.99 -10.91
N LEU A 133 -13.97 -3.07 -10.42
CA LEU A 133 -12.83 -2.31 -10.95
C LEU A 133 -12.07 -3.11 -12.01
N ASN A 134 -11.97 -2.54 -13.23
CA ASN A 134 -11.15 -3.08 -14.29
C ASN A 134 -10.25 -1.98 -14.86
N MET A 135 -8.92 -2.15 -14.73
CA MET A 135 -7.90 -1.18 -15.14
C MET A 135 -6.62 -1.87 -15.60
N SER A 136 -5.81 -1.19 -16.39
CA SER A 136 -4.59 -1.75 -17.00
C SER A 136 -3.54 -2.24 -15.98
N SER A 137 -3.52 -1.67 -14.77
CA SER A 137 -2.57 -2.03 -13.70
C SER A 137 -3.12 -3.04 -12.70
N ILE A 138 -4.16 -3.80 -13.06
CA ILE A 138 -4.87 -4.75 -12.17
C ILE A 138 -3.92 -5.75 -11.49
N GLY A 139 -2.92 -6.25 -12.21
CA GLY A 139 -1.92 -7.22 -11.71
C GLY A 139 -0.88 -6.66 -10.75
N SER A 140 -0.86 -5.34 -10.53
CA SER A 140 0.10 -4.69 -9.63
C SER A 140 -0.54 -3.75 -8.63
N SER A 141 -1.72 -3.21 -8.94
CA SER A 141 -2.43 -2.29 -8.05
C SER A 141 -2.97 -3.02 -6.83
N GLN A 142 -2.80 -2.40 -5.67
CA GLN A 142 -3.35 -2.89 -4.41
C GLN A 142 -4.66 -2.19 -4.07
N VAL A 143 -5.60 -2.92 -3.48
CA VAL A 143 -6.96 -2.44 -3.18
C VAL A 143 -6.93 -1.15 -2.35
N GLY A 144 -6.12 -1.08 -1.29
CA GLY A 144 -6.00 0.14 -0.49
C GLY A 144 -5.53 1.36 -1.30
N GLY A 145 -4.61 1.17 -2.24
CA GLY A 145 -4.15 2.22 -3.15
C GLY A 145 -5.24 2.68 -4.10
N THR A 146 -6.04 1.76 -4.63
CA THR A 146 -7.16 2.12 -5.52
C THR A 146 -8.24 2.92 -4.80
N ILE A 147 -8.53 2.57 -3.53
CA ILE A 147 -9.48 3.31 -2.68
C ILE A 147 -8.94 4.70 -2.36
N ALA A 148 -7.67 4.80 -1.96
CA ALA A 148 -7.03 6.07 -1.61
C ALA A 148 -7.06 7.08 -2.77
N THR A 149 -6.88 6.61 -4.01
CA THR A 149 -6.87 7.45 -5.21
C THR A 149 -8.23 7.54 -5.91
N ASN A 150 -9.27 6.89 -5.38
CA ASN A 150 -10.57 6.75 -6.02
C ASN A 150 -10.47 6.25 -7.46
N ALA A 151 -9.76 5.15 -7.65
CA ALA A 151 -9.49 4.62 -8.96
C ALA A 151 -10.79 4.34 -9.73
N GLY A 152 -10.84 4.80 -10.96
CA GLY A 152 -11.80 4.40 -11.96
C GLY A 152 -11.22 3.29 -12.85
N GLY A 153 -11.98 2.87 -13.81
CA GLY A 153 -11.55 1.88 -14.79
C GLY A 153 -12.53 1.84 -15.94
N MET A 154 -12.42 0.85 -16.82
CA MET A 154 -13.31 0.72 -17.98
C MET A 154 -14.78 0.53 -17.56
N ASN A 155 -15.02 0.01 -16.37
CA ASN A 155 -16.37 -0.30 -15.87
C ASN A 155 -17.02 0.87 -15.08
N VAL A 156 -16.38 2.05 -15.02
CA VAL A 156 -16.83 3.19 -14.21
C VAL A 156 -18.23 3.69 -14.57
N ILE A 157 -18.61 3.61 -15.86
CA ILE A 157 -19.94 4.02 -16.32
C ILE A 157 -21.04 3.14 -15.68
N LYS A 158 -20.77 1.84 -15.48
CA LYS A 158 -21.73 0.90 -14.93
C LYS A 158 -21.71 0.84 -13.42
N TYR A 159 -20.53 0.84 -12.81
CA TYR A 159 -20.35 0.55 -11.38
C TYR A 159 -19.87 1.74 -10.56
N GLY A 160 -19.56 2.86 -11.19
CA GLY A 160 -18.91 3.99 -10.54
C GLY A 160 -17.42 3.75 -10.29
N SER A 161 -16.77 4.71 -9.63
CA SER A 161 -15.39 4.55 -9.16
C SER A 161 -15.35 3.65 -7.92
N ILE A 162 -14.17 3.19 -7.53
CA ILE A 162 -14.02 2.20 -6.44
C ILE A 162 -14.66 2.65 -5.13
N ARG A 163 -14.63 3.94 -4.79
CA ARG A 163 -15.23 4.45 -3.54
C ARG A 163 -16.75 4.28 -3.48
N ASN A 164 -17.44 4.25 -4.61
CA ASN A 164 -18.87 3.98 -4.68
C ASN A 164 -19.23 2.55 -4.26
N ASN A 165 -18.25 1.65 -4.24
CA ASN A 165 -18.39 0.24 -3.94
C ASN A 165 -17.81 -0.15 -2.57
N ILE A 166 -17.44 0.83 -1.73
CA ILE A 166 -16.91 0.57 -0.39
C ILE A 166 -18.03 0.65 0.64
N LEU A 167 -18.17 -0.42 1.39
CA LEU A 167 -19.16 -0.53 2.46
C LEU A 167 -18.59 -0.05 3.81
N SER A 168 -17.31 -0.35 4.07
CA SER A 168 -16.62 -0.03 5.33
C SER A 168 -15.10 -0.02 5.14
N LEU A 169 -14.39 0.66 6.08
CA LEU A 169 -12.93 0.71 6.17
C LEU A 169 -12.48 0.42 7.61
#